data_55d8d98e3b9f4b1cf1a5e1b3c7e58a8b
#
_entry.id   55d8d98e3b9f4b1cf1a5e1b3c7e58a8b
#
_cell.length_a   1.000
_cell.length_b   1.000
_cell.length_c   1.000
_cell.angle_alpha   90.00
_cell.angle_beta   90.00
_cell.angle_gamma   90.00
#
_symmetry.space_group_name_H-M   'P 1'
#
loop_
_entity.id
_entity.type
_entity.pdbx_description
1 polymer ?
#
loop_
_entity_poly.entity_id
_entity_poly.type
_entity_poly.pdbx_seq_one_letter_code
_entity_poly.pdbx_strand_id
1 'polypeptide(L)'
;MALKIVYKICCGIDVHKTFVVACIASTNDKGVTSYESHRFSTYTSGLKTLLQWLLDRNCKDVCMESTGKYWIPVYNILEKDCSIVLAHPKYVKAIRGKKTDKKDAK
;
A
#
# COMPACT_ATOMS: atom_id res chain seq x y z
N MET A 1 -14.90 20.15 5.71
CA MET A 1 -14.60 20.02 5.37
C MET A 1 -14.14 19.39 4.76
N ALA A 2 -14.13 19.22 4.38
CA ALA A 2 -13.83 18.65 3.73
C ALA A 2 -12.75 18.31 3.48
N LEU A 3 -12.19 18.18 3.39
CA LEU A 3 -11.17 17.90 3.15
C LEU A 3 -10.75 16.92 3.21
N LYS A 4 -10.84 16.27 3.31
CA LYS A 4 -10.35 15.59 3.32
C LYS A 4 -10.12 14.59 2.98
N ILE A 5 -10.00 13.86 2.70
CA ILE A 5 -9.76 12.88 2.41
C ILE A 5 -9.88 12.33 1.62
N VAL A 6 -9.53 11.72 1.54
CA VAL A 6 -9.18 11.47 0.58
C VAL A 6 -9.28 10.11 0.14
N TYR A 7 -8.57 9.12 0.60
CA TYR A 7 -8.74 7.77 0.22
C TYR A 7 -9.43 7.03 1.35
N LYS A 8 -10.55 6.39 1.07
CA LYS A 8 -11.22 5.62 2.07
C LYS A 8 -10.56 4.26 2.19
N ILE A 9 -9.85 3.84 1.14
CA ILE A 9 -9.15 2.57 1.17
C ILE A 9 -7.89 2.73 0.34
N CYS A 10 -6.76 2.34 0.89
CA CYS A 10 -5.50 2.40 0.17
C CYS A 10 -4.56 1.33 0.68
N CYS A 11 -3.54 1.02 -0.08
CA CYS A 11 -2.59 -0.01 0.26
C CYS A 11 -1.17 0.51 0.23
N GLY A 12 -0.41 0.19 1.27
CA GLY A 12 1.02 0.45 1.26
C GLY A 12 1.72 -0.88 1.04
N ILE A 13 2.66 -0.92 0.11
CA ILE A 13 3.42 -2.12 -0.20
C ILE A 13 4.88 -1.88 0.04
N ASP A 14 5.48 -2.76 0.85
CA ASP A 14 6.89 -2.72 1.13
C ASP A 14 7.51 -3.84 0.32
N VAL A 15 8.33 -3.51 -0.66
CA VAL A 15 8.87 -4.49 -1.58
C VAL A 15 10.28 -4.92 -1.18
N HIS A 16 10.47 -6.22 -1.04
CA HIS A 16 11.75 -6.79 -0.75
C HIS A 16 12.16 -7.70 -1.91
N LYS A 17 13.33 -8.25 -1.85
CA LYS A 17 13.83 -9.05 -2.95
C LYS A 17 12.96 -10.25 -3.28
N THR A 18 12.53 -10.99 -2.28
CA THR A 18 11.81 -12.23 -2.51
C THR A 18 10.36 -12.20 -2.07
N PHE A 19 9.94 -11.12 -1.44
CA PHE A 19 8.57 -11.02 -0.98
C PHE A 19 8.14 -9.57 -0.88
N VAL A 20 6.85 -9.35 -0.75
CA VAL A 20 6.31 -8.02 -0.49
C VAL A 20 5.38 -8.14 0.70
N VAL A 21 5.28 -7.07 1.47
CA VAL A 21 4.31 -6.99 2.54
C VAL A 21 3.33 -5.88 2.17
N ALA A 22 2.08 -6.23 2.05
CA ALA A 22 1.05 -5.27 1.66
C ALA A 22 0.10 -5.06 2.82
N CYS A 23 -0.22 -3.82 3.09
CA CYS A 23 -1.13 -3.46 4.16
C CYS A 23 -2.22 -2.56 3.60
N ILE A 24 -3.46 -2.99 3.70
CA ILE A 24 -4.59 -2.19 3.29
C ILE A 24 -5.16 -1.49 4.51
N ALA A 25 -5.32 -0.19 4.39
CA ALA A 25 -5.98 0.60 5.40
C ALA A 25 -7.32 1.03 4.84
N SER A 26 -8.40 0.77 5.54
CA SER A 26 -9.72 1.18 5.08
C SER A 26 -10.45 1.88 6.21
N THR A 27 -11.13 2.95 5.88
CA THR A 27 -11.85 3.77 6.84
C THR A 27 -13.34 3.72 6.52
N ASN A 28 -14.13 3.37 7.52
CA ASN A 28 -15.56 3.25 7.28
C ASN A 28 -16.26 4.61 7.47
N ASP A 29 -17.55 4.64 7.30
CA ASP A 29 -18.30 5.86 7.39
C ASP A 29 -18.26 6.51 8.76
N LYS A 30 -17.93 5.76 9.77
CA LYS A 30 -17.83 6.30 11.10
C LYS A 30 -16.44 6.80 11.42
N GLY A 31 -15.57 6.77 10.47
CA GLY A 31 -14.22 7.23 10.67
C GLY A 31 -13.28 6.21 11.32
N VAL A 32 -13.73 4.98 11.45
CA VAL A 32 -12.89 3.95 12.06
C VAL A 32 -12.04 3.31 10.98
N THR A 33 -10.73 3.25 11.21
CA THR A 33 -9.80 2.68 10.24
C THR A 33 -9.39 1.29 10.66
N SER A 34 -9.43 0.38 9.71
CA SER A 34 -9.00 -1.00 9.92
C SER A 34 -7.82 -1.28 9.03
N TYR A 35 -6.95 -2.18 9.44
CA TYR A 35 -5.77 -2.53 8.69
C TYR A 35 -5.73 -4.02 8.47
N GLU A 36 -5.29 -4.42 7.28
CA GLU A 36 -5.15 -5.83 6.96
C GLU A 36 -3.84 -6.00 6.22
N SER A 37 -2.95 -6.84 6.72
CA SER A 37 -1.63 -7.04 6.13
C SER A 37 -1.44 -8.48 5.70
N HIS A 38 -0.78 -8.66 4.57
CA HIS A 38 -0.43 -9.98 4.09
C HIS A 38 0.91 -9.93 3.38
N ARG A 39 1.56 -11.05 3.33
CA ARG A 39 2.84 -11.20 2.66
C ARG A 39 2.63 -12.03 1.41
N PHE A 40 3.26 -11.63 0.32
CA PHE A 40 3.16 -12.34 -0.94
C PHE A 40 4.56 -12.53 -1.50
N SER A 41 4.78 -13.60 -2.26
CA SER A 41 6.08 -13.80 -2.88
C SER A 41 6.20 -12.88 -4.09
N THR A 42 7.42 -12.63 -4.55
CA THR A 42 7.64 -11.82 -5.73
C THR A 42 7.62 -12.65 -7.00
N TYR A 43 7.32 -13.94 -6.92
CA TYR A 43 7.10 -14.74 -8.12
C TYR A 43 5.81 -14.25 -8.77
N THR A 44 5.69 -14.47 -10.06
CA THR A 44 4.52 -14.02 -10.80
C THR A 44 3.23 -14.50 -10.16
N SER A 45 3.18 -15.74 -9.73
CA SER A 45 1.97 -16.26 -9.10
C SER A 45 1.64 -15.53 -7.81
N GLY A 46 2.66 -15.21 -7.03
CA GLY A 46 2.44 -14.46 -5.79
C GLY A 46 1.94 -13.06 -6.05
N LEU A 47 2.49 -12.41 -7.08
CA LEU A 47 2.08 -11.06 -7.41
C LEU A 47 0.68 -11.03 -8.00
N LYS A 48 0.29 -12.08 -8.70
CA LYS A 48 -1.07 -12.16 -9.22
C LYS A 48 -2.05 -12.38 -8.07
N THR A 49 -1.63 -13.10 -7.04
CA THR A 49 -2.45 -13.28 -5.84
C THR A 49 -2.61 -11.95 -5.12
N LEU A 50 -1.54 -11.16 -5.07
CA LEU A 50 -1.59 -9.83 -4.48
C LEU A 50 -2.60 -8.96 -5.23
N LEU A 51 -2.57 -8.99 -6.56
CA LEU A 51 -3.48 -8.19 -7.35
C LEU A 51 -4.92 -8.62 -7.07
N GLN A 52 -5.17 -9.92 -7.05
CA GLN A 52 -6.52 -10.41 -6.81
C GLN A 52 -6.99 -9.99 -5.40
N TRP A 53 -6.11 -10.04 -4.44
CA TRP A 53 -6.43 -9.64 -3.08
C TRP A 53 -6.83 -8.16 -3.04
N LEU A 54 -6.12 -7.32 -3.78
CA LEU A 54 -6.45 -5.90 -3.85
C LEU A 54 -7.78 -5.69 -4.54
N LEU A 55 -8.02 -6.38 -5.65
CA LEU A 55 -9.26 -6.21 -6.39
C LEU A 55 -10.46 -6.69 -5.58
N ASP A 56 -10.29 -7.78 -4.85
CA ASP A 56 -11.35 -8.31 -4.03
C ASP A 56 -11.78 -7.31 -2.95
N ARG A 57 -10.88 -6.45 -2.55
CA ARG A 57 -11.16 -5.48 -1.51
C ARG A 57 -11.42 -4.10 -2.10
N ASN A 58 -11.53 -4.04 -3.40
CA ASN A 58 -11.80 -2.81 -4.11
C ASN A 58 -10.75 -1.74 -3.75
N CYS A 59 -9.51 -2.17 -3.60
CA CYS A 59 -8.42 -1.29 -3.23
C CYS A 59 -7.56 -1.06 -4.46
N LYS A 60 -7.66 0.10 -5.06
CA LYS A 60 -6.93 0.42 -6.27
C LYS A 60 -5.86 1.48 -6.10
N ASP A 61 -5.79 2.09 -4.95
CA ASP A 61 -4.78 3.10 -4.70
C ASP A 61 -3.65 2.47 -3.91
N VAL A 62 -2.47 2.47 -4.47
CA VAL A 62 -1.32 1.77 -3.92
C VAL A 62 -0.12 2.70 -3.83
N CYS A 63 0.54 2.66 -2.69
CA CYS A 63 1.78 3.38 -2.50
C CYS A 63 2.85 2.33 -2.27
N MET A 64 3.89 2.35 -3.06
CA MET A 64 4.91 1.32 -3.02
C MET A 64 6.27 1.87 -2.67
N GLU A 65 6.97 1.17 -1.82
CA GLU A 65 8.32 1.54 -1.41
C GLU A 65 9.22 0.34 -1.68
N SER A 66 10.41 0.56 -2.19
CA SER A 66 11.31 -0.52 -2.50
C SER A 66 12.76 -0.08 -2.40
N THR A 67 13.63 -1.00 -2.04
CA THR A 67 15.04 -0.75 -2.14
C THR A 67 15.45 -1.27 -3.51
N GLY A 68 16.23 -0.52 -4.23
CA GLY A 68 16.69 -0.94 -5.54
C GLY A 68 15.55 -1.07 -6.53
N LYS A 69 15.64 -2.04 -7.40
CA LYS A 69 14.70 -2.21 -8.48
C LYS A 69 13.68 -3.31 -8.30
N TYR A 70 13.55 -3.81 -7.10
CA TYR A 70 12.65 -4.93 -6.85
C TYR A 70 11.18 -4.56 -7.07
N TRP A 71 10.86 -3.29 -7.12
CA TRP A 71 9.51 -2.83 -7.34
C TRP A 71 9.01 -3.05 -8.78
N ILE A 72 9.93 -3.19 -9.74
CA ILE A 72 9.54 -3.24 -11.16
C ILE A 72 8.57 -4.36 -11.50
N PRO A 73 8.82 -5.61 -11.12
CA PRO A 73 7.86 -6.66 -11.44
C PRO A 73 6.51 -6.44 -10.76
N VAL A 74 6.53 -5.88 -9.56
CA VAL A 74 5.30 -5.63 -8.82
C VAL A 74 4.48 -4.57 -9.55
N TYR A 75 5.15 -3.51 -9.95
CA TYR A 75 4.52 -2.42 -10.68
C TYR A 75 3.91 -2.96 -11.97
N ASN A 76 4.65 -3.77 -12.70
CA ASN A 76 4.18 -4.30 -13.97
C ASN A 76 2.93 -5.15 -13.84
N ILE A 77 2.76 -5.83 -12.74
CA ILE A 77 1.58 -6.65 -12.53
C ILE A 77 0.39 -5.78 -12.12
N LEU A 78 0.63 -4.75 -11.32
CA LEU A 78 -0.46 -3.96 -10.76
C LEU A 78 -0.89 -2.77 -11.59
N GLU A 79 -0.03 -2.29 -12.47
CA GLU A 79 -0.31 -0.99 -13.10
C GLU A 79 -1.57 -0.89 -13.94
N LYS A 80 -2.05 -1.98 -14.47
CA LYS A 80 -3.23 -1.93 -15.31
C LYS A 80 -4.50 -1.72 -14.51
N ASP A 81 -4.50 -2.15 -13.29
CA ASP A 81 -5.70 -2.14 -12.46
C ASP A 81 -5.62 -1.20 -11.27
N CYS A 82 -4.45 -0.71 -10.96
CA CYS A 82 -4.25 0.10 -9.76
C CYS A 82 -3.55 1.40 -10.09
N SER A 83 -3.81 2.40 -9.29
CA SER A 83 -3.13 3.67 -9.38
C SER A 83 -1.98 3.59 -8.40
N ILE A 84 -0.76 3.61 -8.89
CA ILE A 84 0.42 3.34 -8.07
C ILE A 84 1.31 4.56 -7.93
N VAL A 85 1.70 4.83 -6.69
CA VAL A 85 2.66 5.86 -6.42
C VAL A 85 3.89 5.17 -5.89
N LEU A 86 5.03 5.38 -6.54
CA LEU A 86 6.28 4.81 -6.10
C LEU A 86 6.93 5.85 -5.21
N ALA A 87 7.03 5.57 -3.94
CA ALA A 87 7.49 6.53 -2.98
C ALA A 87 8.89 6.29 -2.50
N HIS A 88 9.59 7.35 -2.18
CA HIS A 88 10.89 7.26 -1.58
C HIS A 88 10.67 6.70 -0.18
N PRO A 89 11.54 5.85 0.31
CA PRO A 89 11.36 5.26 1.64
C PRO A 89 11.07 6.28 2.73
N LYS A 90 11.76 7.43 2.67
CA LYS A 90 11.57 8.43 3.63
C LYS A 90 10.17 8.97 3.58
N TYR A 91 9.59 9.08 2.43
CA TYR A 91 8.29 9.57 2.24
C TYR A 91 7.23 8.65 2.79
N VAL A 92 7.34 7.37 2.51
CA VAL A 92 6.42 6.40 3.00
C VAL A 92 6.44 6.38 4.51
N LYS A 93 7.64 6.46 5.09
CA LYS A 93 7.80 6.46 6.49
C LYS A 93 7.14 7.67 7.10
N ALA A 94 7.28 8.81 6.49
CA ALA A 94 6.67 10.02 6.99
C ALA A 94 5.16 9.94 6.97
N ILE A 95 4.60 9.34 5.94
CA ILE A 95 3.18 9.20 5.84
C ILE A 95 2.65 8.27 6.89
N ARG A 96 3.32 7.13 7.10
CA ARG A 96 2.90 6.22 8.11
C ARG A 96 3.07 6.83 9.46
N GLY A 97 4.16 7.52 9.64
CA GLY A 97 4.46 8.10 10.91
C GLY A 97 3.47 9.16 11.28
N LYS A 98 2.94 9.86 10.32
CA LYS A 98 2.01 10.80 10.59
C LYS A 98 0.83 10.24 11.21
N LYS A 99 0.49 9.08 10.86
CA LYS A 99 -0.58 8.47 11.41
C LYS A 99 -0.32 8.16 12.75
N THR A 100 0.77 7.70 13.11
CA THR A 100 1.01 7.30 14.38
C THR A 100 1.54 8.40 15.09
N ASP A 101 2.07 9.28 14.57
CA ASP A 101 2.82 10.06 15.26
C ASP A 101 2.34 11.30 15.51
N LYS A 102 1.27 11.47 15.33
CA LYS A 102 0.80 12.47 15.78
C LYS A 102 1.32 12.57 17.04
N LYS A 103 1.53 11.55 17.72
CA LYS A 103 2.00 11.51 18.93
C LYS A 103 3.40 11.61 18.96
N ASP A 104 4.09 11.17 18.13
CA ASP A 104 5.46 11.17 18.24
C ASP A 104 5.93 12.40 17.93
N ALA A 105 5.42 12.98 17.21
CA ALA A 105 5.95 14.11 16.84
C ALA A 105 6.18 15.00 17.76
N LYS A 106 6.27 14.70 17.80
CA LYS A 106 6.59 15.28 18.07
C LYS A 106 6.77 15.47 18.35
#